data_54f9bd1387b1b54340907d90d976910e
#
_entry.id   54f9bd1387b1b54340907d90d976910e
#
_cell.length_a   1.000
_cell.length_b   1.000
_cell.length_c   1.000
_cell.angle_alpha   90.00
_cell.angle_beta   90.00
_cell.angle_gamma   90.00
#
_symmetry.space_group_name_H-M   'P 1'
#
loop_
_entity.id
_entity.type
_entity.pdbx_description
1 polymer ?
#
loop_
_entity_poly.entity_id
_entity_poly.type
_entity_poly.pdbx_seq_one_letter_code
_entity_poly.pdbx_strand_id
1 'polypeptide(L)'
;MDAVVPLVSKLKIISWNVNSLRAREPLVQKLIQKEKPDILCIQELKIDDQKYVLDFFNPYHYTTISQNQKSYNGVSISYQKELLIKDLTISELNTLQARNNVLLLEKEGIAIINNYFPNGNPIDTEKFSYKLEWMDLLYNQLKQLKKNYEVIVTGDFNVIPADDDAHDIKKYRKDA
;
A
#
# COMPACT_ATOMS: atom_id res chain seq x y z
N MET A 1 -14.32 7.55 33.83
CA MET A 1 -14.31 8.71 32.93
C MET A 1 -13.46 8.30 31.75
N ASP A 2 -14.09 7.83 30.71
CA ASP A 2 -13.39 7.45 29.49
C ASP A 2 -12.92 8.73 28.81
N ALA A 3 -11.60 8.88 28.67
CA ALA A 3 -11.01 9.97 27.95
C ALA A 3 -11.55 9.91 26.51
N VAL A 4 -12.32 10.91 26.12
CA VAL A 4 -12.74 11.11 24.73
C VAL A 4 -11.46 11.37 23.95
N VAL A 5 -10.96 10.35 23.28
CA VAL A 5 -9.86 10.51 22.31
C VAL A 5 -10.41 11.43 21.21
N PRO A 6 -9.79 12.58 20.93
CA PRO A 6 -10.29 13.46 19.91
C PRO A 6 -10.35 12.73 18.57
N LEU A 7 -11.48 12.84 17.88
CA LEU A 7 -11.61 12.41 16.49
C LEU A 7 -10.44 13.00 15.72
N VAL A 8 -9.66 12.16 15.03
CA VAL A 8 -8.59 12.66 14.17
C VAL A 8 -9.24 13.46 13.06
N SER A 9 -9.19 14.78 13.18
CA SER A 9 -9.89 15.69 12.26
C SER A 9 -9.28 15.69 10.84
N LYS A 10 -8.06 15.13 10.70
CA LYS A 10 -7.34 15.05 9.41
C LYS A 10 -6.25 14.01 9.50
N LEU A 11 -6.28 13.02 8.58
CA LEU A 11 -5.22 12.03 8.38
C LEU A 11 -4.36 12.43 7.19
N LYS A 12 -3.04 12.43 7.36
CA LYS A 12 -2.07 12.60 6.28
C LYS A 12 -1.59 11.22 5.83
N ILE A 13 -2.04 10.80 4.68
CA ILE A 13 -1.67 9.53 4.05
C ILE A 13 -0.76 9.82 2.87
N ILE A 14 0.38 9.14 2.79
CA ILE A 14 1.29 9.20 1.65
C ILE A 14 1.41 7.80 1.05
N SER A 15 1.32 7.71 -0.27
CA SER A 15 1.57 6.49 -1.05
C SER A 15 2.72 6.72 -2.03
N TRP A 16 3.68 5.78 -2.06
CA TRP A 16 4.86 5.90 -2.92
C TRP A 16 5.43 4.54 -3.32
N ASN A 17 5.53 4.28 -4.63
CA ASN A 17 6.34 3.20 -5.18
C ASN A 17 7.82 3.60 -5.14
N VAL A 18 8.61 2.95 -4.28
CA VAL A 18 10.02 3.31 -4.06
C VAL A 18 10.98 2.55 -4.98
N ASN A 19 10.51 1.52 -5.68
CA ASN A 19 11.36 0.68 -6.52
C ASN A 19 12.65 0.25 -5.79
N SER A 20 12.52 -0.51 -4.72
CA SER A 20 13.52 -0.92 -3.74
C SER A 20 13.72 0.06 -2.56
N LEU A 21 13.28 -0.36 -1.39
CA LEU A 21 13.44 0.42 -0.16
C LEU A 21 14.92 0.68 0.14
N ARG A 22 15.79 -0.35 0.04
CA ARG A 22 17.24 -0.20 0.27
C ARG A 22 17.88 0.86 -0.62
N ALA A 23 17.49 0.90 -1.89
CA ALA A 23 18.03 1.88 -2.83
C ALA A 23 17.52 3.31 -2.58
N ARG A 24 16.44 3.46 -1.84
CA ARG A 24 15.75 4.74 -1.59
C ARG A 24 15.71 5.15 -0.13
N GLU A 25 16.41 4.43 0.77
CA GLU A 25 16.44 4.75 2.21
C GLU A 25 16.61 6.25 2.51
N PRO A 26 17.62 6.95 1.97
CA PRO A 26 17.82 8.37 2.29
C PRO A 26 16.64 9.25 1.87
N LEU A 27 15.97 8.89 0.75
CA LEU A 27 14.81 9.64 0.26
C LEU A 27 13.56 9.37 1.11
N VAL A 28 13.34 8.12 1.51
CA VAL A 28 12.24 7.74 2.40
C VAL A 28 12.41 8.40 3.77
N GLN A 29 13.62 8.38 4.31
CA GLN A 29 13.95 9.06 5.57
C GLN A 29 13.66 10.57 5.48
N LYS A 30 14.12 11.22 4.42
CA LYS A 30 13.85 12.64 4.17
C LYS A 30 12.35 12.93 4.06
N LEU A 31 11.60 12.07 3.37
CA LEU A 31 10.15 12.18 3.27
C LEU A 31 9.50 12.13 4.65
N ILE A 32 9.83 11.10 5.45
CA ILE A 32 9.28 10.91 6.80
C ILE A 32 9.56 12.13 7.67
N GLN A 33 10.81 12.60 7.70
CA GLN A 33 11.21 13.74 8.52
C GLN A 33 10.53 15.05 8.13
N LYS A 34 10.37 15.27 6.82
CA LYS A 34 9.77 16.50 6.28
C LYS A 34 8.25 16.49 6.40
N GLU A 35 7.64 15.41 5.96
CA GLU A 35 6.19 15.35 5.76
C GLU A 35 5.45 14.80 6.97
N LYS A 36 6.11 13.99 7.81
CA LYS A 36 5.56 13.37 9.03
C LYS A 36 4.15 12.79 8.78
N PRO A 37 3.99 11.87 7.81
CA PRO A 37 2.68 11.31 7.53
C PRO A 37 2.16 10.49 8.72
N ASP A 38 0.85 10.49 8.94
CA ASP A 38 0.22 9.60 9.90
C ASP A 38 0.29 8.14 9.41
N ILE A 39 0.15 7.97 8.09
CA ILE A 39 0.20 6.67 7.42
C ILE A 39 1.04 6.78 6.15
N LEU A 40 1.98 5.84 5.99
CA LEU A 40 2.86 5.74 4.83
C LEU A 40 2.69 4.36 4.16
N CYS A 41 2.20 4.37 2.94
CA CYS A 41 1.99 3.21 2.09
C CYS A 41 3.13 3.10 1.06
N ILE A 42 3.91 2.02 1.12
CA ILE A 42 5.04 1.82 0.20
C ILE A 42 4.81 0.60 -0.67
N GLN A 43 5.19 0.71 -1.95
CA GLN A 43 5.17 -0.37 -2.92
C GLN A 43 6.59 -0.65 -3.44
N GLU A 44 6.80 -1.85 -3.93
CA GLU A 44 8.09 -2.36 -4.41
C GLU A 44 9.21 -2.30 -3.38
N LEU A 45 8.98 -2.87 -2.21
CA LEU A 45 10.02 -3.00 -1.17
C LEU A 45 11.24 -3.78 -1.69
N LYS A 46 11.01 -4.86 -2.45
CA LYS A 46 12.04 -5.76 -3.02
C LYS A 46 12.96 -6.36 -1.96
N ILE A 47 12.42 -6.64 -0.79
CA ILE A 47 13.11 -7.15 0.39
C ILE A 47 12.36 -8.38 0.89
N ASP A 48 13.06 -9.47 1.18
CA ASP A 48 12.53 -10.69 1.81
C ASP A 48 12.64 -10.66 3.34
N ASP A 49 13.57 -9.88 3.87
CA ASP A 49 13.78 -9.73 5.31
C ASP A 49 12.74 -8.75 5.92
N GLN A 50 11.71 -9.33 6.54
CA GLN A 50 10.68 -8.55 7.24
C GLN A 50 11.29 -7.74 8.39
N LYS A 51 12.22 -8.30 9.14
CA LYS A 51 12.85 -7.61 10.27
C LYS A 51 13.52 -6.31 9.81
N TYR A 52 14.22 -6.34 8.68
CA TYR A 52 14.82 -5.14 8.09
C TYR A 52 13.79 -4.04 7.84
N VAL A 53 12.62 -4.38 7.28
CA VAL A 53 11.56 -3.39 7.01
C VAL A 53 11.04 -2.80 8.31
N LEU A 54 10.79 -3.62 9.34
CA LEU A 54 10.32 -3.17 10.64
C LEU A 54 11.36 -2.27 11.34
N ASP A 55 12.62 -2.68 11.35
CA ASP A 55 13.73 -1.94 11.97
C ASP A 55 13.97 -0.58 11.27
N PHE A 56 13.72 -0.50 9.96
CA PHE A 56 13.85 0.76 9.21
C PHE A 56 12.85 1.83 9.69
N PHE A 57 11.59 1.47 9.97
CA PHE A 57 10.54 2.42 10.34
C PHE A 57 10.47 2.69 11.85
N ASN A 58 10.93 1.75 12.68
CA ASN A 58 10.82 1.85 14.14
C ASN A 58 11.45 3.13 14.75
N PRO A 59 12.63 3.64 14.32
CA PRO A 59 13.23 4.87 14.84
C PRO A 59 12.38 6.13 14.64
N TYR A 60 11.42 6.07 13.70
CA TYR A 60 10.49 7.17 13.39
C TYR A 60 9.15 7.04 14.11
N HIS A 61 9.05 6.13 15.10
CA HIS A 61 7.82 5.84 15.86
C HIS A 61 6.68 5.27 15.04
N TYR A 62 6.98 4.58 13.93
CA TYR A 62 5.98 3.85 13.16
C TYR A 62 5.87 2.41 13.63
N THR A 63 4.63 1.91 13.65
CA THR A 63 4.33 0.48 13.56
C THR A 63 4.14 0.13 12.10
N THR A 64 4.68 -1.00 11.66
CA THR A 64 4.67 -1.38 10.24
C THR A 64 4.12 -2.77 10.06
N ILE A 65 3.19 -2.92 9.11
CA ILE A 65 2.80 -4.21 8.54
C ILE A 65 3.40 -4.30 7.15
N SER A 66 3.96 -5.44 6.80
CA SER A 66 4.56 -5.63 5.48
C SER A 66 4.33 -7.03 4.94
N GLN A 67 4.22 -7.10 3.63
CA GLN A 67 4.31 -8.34 2.86
C GLN A 67 5.55 -8.27 2.00
N ASN A 68 6.44 -9.22 2.19
CA ASN A 68 7.79 -9.18 1.68
C ASN A 68 8.00 -10.22 0.59
N GLN A 69 8.79 -9.87 -0.41
CA GLN A 69 9.22 -10.79 -1.45
C GLN A 69 10.61 -10.39 -1.94
N LYS A 70 11.48 -11.39 -2.11
CA LYS A 70 12.85 -11.20 -2.59
C LYS A 70 12.85 -10.69 -4.03
N SER A 71 13.59 -9.61 -4.28
CA SER A 71 13.85 -9.03 -5.60
C SER A 71 12.66 -8.43 -6.34
N TYR A 72 11.44 -8.78 -5.95
CA TYR A 72 10.19 -8.34 -6.61
C TYR A 72 9.15 -7.92 -5.59
N ASN A 73 8.14 -7.16 -6.04
CA ASN A 73 6.98 -6.82 -5.22
C ASN A 73 7.32 -6.30 -3.81
N GLY A 74 6.52 -6.65 -2.85
CA GLY A 74 6.62 -6.20 -1.47
C GLY A 74 5.91 -4.89 -1.24
N VAL A 75 5.00 -4.88 -0.27
CA VAL A 75 4.24 -3.70 0.13
C VAL A 75 4.27 -3.54 1.64
N SER A 76 4.19 -2.29 2.13
CA SER A 76 4.05 -2.02 3.56
C SER A 76 3.08 -0.87 3.81
N ILE A 77 2.42 -0.93 4.96
CA ILE A 77 1.75 0.20 5.59
C ILE A 77 2.44 0.45 6.92
N SER A 78 3.02 1.64 7.06
CA SER A 78 3.61 2.14 8.30
C SER A 78 2.73 3.24 8.85
N TYR A 79 2.37 3.17 10.13
CA TYR A 79 1.49 4.13 10.79
C TYR A 79 2.05 4.57 12.13
N GLN A 80 1.78 5.83 12.52
CA GLN A 80 2.22 6.38 13.78
C GLN A 80 1.68 5.56 14.96
N LYS A 81 2.53 5.26 15.96
CA LYS A 81 2.15 4.43 17.12
C LYS A 81 1.02 5.03 17.94
N GLU A 82 0.87 6.35 17.88
CA GLU A 82 -0.19 7.11 18.56
C GLU A 82 -1.56 6.93 17.91
N LEU A 83 -1.62 6.50 16.64
CA LEU A 83 -2.87 6.06 16.03
C LEU A 83 -3.28 4.77 16.74
N LEU A 84 -4.24 4.88 17.69
CA LEU A 84 -4.77 3.75 18.45
C LEU A 84 -5.57 2.83 17.53
N ILE A 85 -4.85 2.01 16.81
CA ILE A 85 -5.42 0.96 16.00
C ILE A 85 -5.68 -0.21 16.92
N LYS A 86 -6.92 -0.35 17.36
CA LYS A 86 -7.39 -1.55 18.05
C LYS A 86 -7.68 -2.60 16.99
N ASP A 87 -6.96 -3.70 17.13
CA ASP A 87 -7.11 -4.93 16.35
C ASP A 87 -6.90 -4.77 14.84
N LEU A 88 -5.63 -4.89 14.48
CA LEU A 88 -5.21 -5.28 13.13
C LEU A 88 -5.74 -6.69 12.86
N THR A 89 -6.93 -6.80 12.35
CA THR A 89 -7.29 -8.00 11.62
C THR A 89 -6.57 -7.90 10.29
N ILE A 90 -5.36 -8.48 10.24
CA ILE A 90 -4.74 -8.85 8.97
C ILE A 90 -5.72 -9.85 8.38
N SER A 91 -6.63 -9.34 7.55
CA SER A 91 -7.63 -10.21 6.96
C SER A 91 -6.91 -11.26 6.12
N GLU A 92 -7.51 -12.44 5.98
CA GLU A 92 -7.06 -13.54 5.11
C GLU A 92 -6.86 -13.11 3.63
N LEU A 93 -7.10 -11.86 3.33
CA LEU A 93 -6.91 -11.17 2.05
C LEU A 93 -5.44 -10.98 1.66
N ASN A 94 -4.50 -11.41 2.52
CA ASN A 94 -3.06 -11.43 2.26
C ASN A 94 -2.62 -12.45 1.19
N THR A 95 -3.54 -13.06 0.47
CA THR A 95 -3.25 -14.07 -0.56
C THR A 95 -2.72 -13.49 -1.88
N LEU A 96 -2.63 -12.14 -1.99
CA LEU A 96 -2.28 -11.48 -3.25
C LEU A 96 -0.76 -11.29 -3.44
N GLN A 97 0.05 -12.31 -3.11
CA GLN A 97 1.47 -12.44 -3.47
C GLN A 97 2.34 -11.19 -3.14
N ALA A 98 2.35 -10.75 -1.88
CA ALA A 98 3.11 -9.57 -1.43
C ALA A 98 2.80 -8.28 -2.24
N ARG A 99 1.55 -8.14 -2.69
CA ARG A 99 1.09 -6.99 -3.48
C ARG A 99 0.00 -6.17 -2.80
N ASN A 100 -0.42 -6.58 -1.60
CA ASN A 100 -1.54 -5.94 -0.92
C ASN A 100 -1.34 -5.96 0.60
N ASN A 101 -1.66 -4.84 1.26
CA ASN A 101 -1.86 -4.76 2.71
C ASN A 101 -3.16 -4.04 3.00
N VAL A 102 -3.83 -4.40 4.08
CA VAL A 102 -5.04 -3.74 4.57
C VAL A 102 -4.84 -3.30 6.01
N LEU A 103 -5.16 -2.05 6.30
CA LEU A 103 -5.17 -1.45 7.62
C LEU A 103 -6.59 -1.00 7.95
N LEU A 104 -7.15 -1.49 9.05
CA LEU A 104 -8.48 -1.12 9.50
C LEU A 104 -8.37 -0.12 10.67
N LEU A 105 -9.00 1.03 10.53
CA LEU A 105 -9.22 2.02 11.57
C LEU A 105 -10.64 1.81 12.11
N GLU A 106 -10.79 0.86 13.03
CA GLU A 106 -12.09 0.36 13.50
C GLU A 106 -12.97 1.47 14.09
N LYS A 107 -12.41 2.38 14.88
CA LYS A 107 -13.15 3.47 15.51
C LYS A 107 -13.66 4.50 14.50
N GLU A 108 -12.89 4.73 13.45
CA GLU A 108 -13.20 5.67 12.39
C GLU A 108 -14.07 5.05 11.30
N GLY A 109 -14.21 3.72 11.30
CA GLY A 109 -14.91 3.00 10.24
C GLY A 109 -14.20 3.12 8.89
N ILE A 110 -12.86 3.22 8.87
CA ILE A 110 -12.07 3.42 7.66
C ILE A 110 -11.17 2.20 7.40
N ALA A 111 -11.15 1.70 6.17
CA ALA A 111 -10.19 0.72 5.68
C ALA A 111 -9.22 1.37 4.69
N ILE A 112 -7.92 1.22 4.94
CA ILE A 112 -6.86 1.71 4.05
C ILE A 112 -6.21 0.51 3.40
N ILE A 113 -6.19 0.48 2.07
CA ILE A 113 -5.61 -0.60 1.28
C ILE A 113 -4.44 -0.05 0.49
N ASN A 114 -3.28 -0.66 0.67
CA ASN A 114 -2.08 -0.38 -0.11
C ASN A 114 -1.86 -1.51 -1.11
N ASN A 115 -1.82 -1.19 -2.40
CA ASN A 115 -1.71 -2.14 -3.48
C ASN A 115 -0.50 -1.88 -4.37
N TYR A 116 0.03 -2.97 -4.93
CA TYR A 116 0.93 -2.95 -6.07
C TYR A 116 0.36 -3.85 -7.16
N PHE A 117 -0.34 -3.24 -8.12
CA PHE A 117 -1.02 -3.98 -9.19
C PHE A 117 -0.01 -4.71 -10.07
N PRO A 118 -0.32 -5.91 -10.55
CA PRO A 118 0.49 -6.56 -11.57
C PRO A 118 0.63 -5.66 -12.80
N ASN A 119 1.82 -5.64 -13.40
CA ASN A 119 2.06 -4.85 -14.60
C ASN A 119 1.21 -5.35 -15.80
N GLY A 120 1.10 -6.67 -15.97
CA GLY A 120 0.26 -7.29 -17.01
C GLY A 120 0.85 -7.26 -18.42
N ASN A 121 2.04 -6.72 -18.62
CA ASN A 121 2.66 -6.59 -19.93
C ASN A 121 3.43 -7.85 -20.37
N PRO A 122 3.39 -8.20 -21.68
CA PRO A 122 2.53 -7.65 -22.73
C PRO A 122 1.06 -8.09 -22.60
N ILE A 123 0.14 -7.36 -23.22
CA ILE A 123 -1.26 -7.80 -23.40
C ILE A 123 -1.30 -9.13 -24.17
N ASP A 124 -2.40 -9.88 -24.03
CA ASP A 124 -2.59 -11.20 -24.66
C ASP A 124 -1.59 -12.27 -24.17
N THR A 125 -1.10 -12.14 -22.93
CA THR A 125 -0.21 -13.10 -22.27
C THR A 125 -0.79 -13.59 -20.93
N GLU A 126 -0.21 -14.66 -20.38
CA GLU A 126 -0.54 -15.13 -19.03
C GLU A 126 -0.36 -14.03 -17.96
N LYS A 127 0.56 -13.10 -18.16
CA LYS A 127 0.76 -11.96 -17.27
C LYS A 127 -0.43 -11.01 -17.27
N PHE A 128 -1.04 -10.81 -18.43
CA PHE A 128 -2.24 -9.99 -18.56
C PHE A 128 -3.45 -10.68 -17.92
N SER A 129 -3.64 -11.97 -18.22
CA SER A 129 -4.68 -12.78 -17.57
C SER A 129 -4.55 -12.76 -16.04
N TYR A 130 -3.32 -12.95 -15.54
CA TYR A 130 -3.04 -12.84 -14.10
C TYR A 130 -3.40 -11.45 -13.53
N LYS A 131 -3.13 -10.35 -14.25
CA LYS A 131 -3.54 -9.01 -13.83
C LYS A 131 -5.05 -8.90 -13.68
N LEU A 132 -5.80 -9.39 -14.65
CA LEU A 132 -7.27 -9.36 -14.62
C LEU A 132 -7.84 -10.19 -13.46
N GLU A 133 -7.34 -11.41 -13.27
CA GLU A 133 -7.73 -12.28 -12.14
C GLU A 133 -7.42 -11.62 -10.79
N TRP A 134 -6.24 -10.99 -10.68
CA TRP A 134 -5.84 -10.25 -9.49
C TRP A 134 -6.77 -9.05 -9.21
N MET A 135 -7.16 -8.33 -10.26
CA MET A 135 -8.11 -7.22 -10.14
C MET A 135 -9.50 -7.69 -9.71
N ASP A 136 -9.96 -8.84 -10.18
CA ASP A 136 -11.24 -9.43 -9.74
C ASP A 136 -11.19 -9.85 -8.27
N LEU A 137 -10.08 -10.42 -7.81
CA LEU A 137 -9.88 -10.72 -6.39
C LEU A 137 -9.92 -9.44 -5.54
N LEU A 138 -9.20 -8.39 -5.97
CA LEU A 138 -9.23 -7.10 -5.28
C LEU A 138 -10.64 -6.49 -5.28
N TYR A 139 -11.35 -6.52 -6.40
CA TYR A 139 -12.73 -6.03 -6.49
C TYR A 139 -13.65 -6.72 -5.47
N ASN A 140 -13.56 -8.05 -5.35
CA ASN A 140 -14.34 -8.79 -4.37
C ASN A 140 -13.96 -8.41 -2.93
N GLN A 141 -12.68 -8.19 -2.66
CA GLN A 141 -12.18 -7.69 -1.38
C GLN A 141 -12.78 -6.32 -1.04
N LEU A 142 -12.68 -5.36 -1.96
CA LEU A 142 -13.23 -4.02 -1.80
C LEU A 142 -14.73 -4.07 -1.51
N LYS A 143 -15.45 -4.92 -2.22
CA LYS A 143 -16.89 -5.11 -2.04
C LYS A 143 -17.26 -5.64 -0.64
N GLN A 144 -16.41 -6.49 -0.05
CA GLN A 144 -16.60 -6.96 1.33
C GLN A 144 -16.30 -5.84 2.35
N LEU A 145 -15.19 -5.15 2.19
CA LEU A 145 -14.80 -4.07 3.10
C LEU A 145 -15.81 -2.93 3.11
N LYS A 146 -16.34 -2.55 1.94
CA LYS A 146 -17.37 -1.49 1.81
C LYS A 146 -18.68 -1.77 2.54
N LYS A 147 -18.90 -2.97 3.07
CA LYS A 147 -20.07 -3.25 3.89
C LYS A 147 -19.99 -2.61 5.27
N ASN A 148 -18.77 -2.42 5.78
CA ASN A 148 -18.55 -2.00 7.17
C ASN A 148 -17.61 -0.79 7.28
N TYR A 149 -16.92 -0.39 6.21
CA TYR A 149 -15.89 0.65 6.21
C TYR A 149 -16.04 1.60 5.03
N GLU A 150 -15.69 2.85 5.24
CA GLU A 150 -15.26 3.74 4.17
C GLU A 150 -13.88 3.30 3.70
N VAL A 151 -13.71 3.08 2.39
CA VAL A 151 -12.49 2.45 1.86
C VAL A 151 -11.63 3.46 1.11
N ILE A 152 -10.36 3.56 1.54
CA ILE A 152 -9.32 4.33 0.86
C ILE A 152 -8.39 3.34 0.16
N VAL A 153 -8.34 3.41 -1.17
CA VAL A 153 -7.45 2.58 -1.99
C VAL A 153 -6.25 3.41 -2.41
N THR A 154 -5.07 2.95 -2.03
CA THR A 154 -3.78 3.57 -2.38
C THR A 154 -2.89 2.58 -3.12
N GLY A 155 -1.84 3.07 -3.74
CA GLY A 155 -0.80 2.22 -4.32
C GLY A 155 -0.37 2.62 -5.72
N ASP A 156 0.35 1.71 -6.36
CA ASP A 156 0.71 1.77 -7.76
C ASP A 156 -0.25 0.89 -8.56
N PHE A 157 -1.11 1.51 -9.34
CA PHE A 157 -2.17 0.83 -10.09
C PHE A 157 -1.67 0.17 -11.38
N ASN A 158 -0.45 0.52 -11.83
CA ASN A 158 0.08 0.04 -13.12
C ASN A 158 -0.91 0.17 -14.29
N VAL A 159 -1.63 1.30 -14.31
CA VAL A 159 -2.61 1.67 -15.33
C VAL A 159 -2.38 3.10 -15.75
N ILE A 160 -2.48 3.39 -17.02
CA ILE A 160 -2.44 4.75 -17.58
C ILE A 160 -3.86 5.09 -18.05
N PRO A 161 -4.67 5.76 -17.22
CA PRO A 161 -6.08 6.02 -17.53
C PRO A 161 -6.28 7.08 -18.61
N ALA A 162 -5.33 8.00 -18.77
CA ALA A 162 -5.37 9.05 -19.79
C ALA A 162 -3.99 9.32 -20.38
N ASP A 163 -3.95 9.87 -21.60
CA ASP A 163 -2.70 10.15 -22.31
C ASP A 163 -1.76 11.08 -21.51
N ASP A 164 -2.32 12.00 -20.74
CA ASP A 164 -1.58 12.96 -19.90
C ASP A 164 -0.93 12.34 -18.67
N ASP A 165 -1.32 11.10 -18.30
CA ASP A 165 -0.74 10.38 -17.17
C ASP A 165 0.60 9.69 -17.53
N ALA A 166 1.04 9.76 -18.78
CA ALA A 166 2.31 9.20 -19.23
C ALA A 166 3.19 10.23 -19.92
N HIS A 167 4.47 10.29 -19.54
CA HIS A 167 5.45 11.18 -20.16
C HIS A 167 5.60 10.94 -21.67
N ASP A 168 5.54 9.69 -22.13
CA ASP A 168 5.61 9.28 -23.54
C ASP A 168 4.56 8.20 -23.83
N ILE A 169 3.32 8.62 -24.03
CA ILE A 169 2.20 7.72 -24.27
C ILE A 169 2.38 6.82 -25.51
N LYS A 170 3.12 7.29 -26.52
CA LYS A 170 3.35 6.49 -27.73
C LYS A 170 4.09 5.18 -27.42
N LYS A 171 4.99 5.23 -26.42
CA LYS A 171 5.75 4.06 -25.96
C LYS A 171 4.85 3.04 -25.25
N TYR A 172 3.79 3.51 -24.58
CA TYR A 172 2.95 2.68 -23.71
C TYR A 172 1.60 2.27 -24.33
N ARG A 173 1.29 2.72 -25.55
CA ARG A 173 0.00 2.41 -26.22
C ARG A 173 -0.29 0.92 -26.45
N LYS A 174 0.69 0.06 -26.27
CA LYS A 174 0.55 -1.40 -26.38
C LYS A 174 0.68 -2.10 -25.03
N ASP A 175 0.75 -1.32 -23.95
CA ASP A 175 0.84 -1.84 -22.60
C ASP A 175 -0.54 -2.12 -22.00
N ALA A 176 -0.57 -3.00 -20.99
CA ALA A 176 -1.80 -3.42 -20.32
C ALA A 176 -2.34 -2.36 -19.35
#